data_0a7c5a5c0b12135701f5fdc7bafd0ad5
#
_entry.id   0a7c5a5c0b12135701f5fdc7bafd0ad5
#
_cell.length_a   1.000
_cell.length_b   1.000
_cell.length_c   1.000
_cell.angle_alpha   90.00
_cell.angle_beta   90.00
_cell.angle_gamma   90.00
#
_symmetry.space_group_name_H-M   'P 1'
#
loop_
_entity.id
_entity.type
_entity.pdbx_description
1 polymer ?
#
loop_
_entity_poly.entity_id
_entity_poly.type
_entity_poly.pdbx_seq_one_letter_code
_entity_poly.pdbx_strand_id
1 'polypeptide(L)'
;MFSPGGPTVRELAVQALSSVERGYDLLAPKFDATPFRTPERVLDATAAALRPLGPYARGLDLCCGTGAGVGVLQRLCTEGVVGLDRSAGMLAAGRASAAGPAEWVRADALALPFGPVFQLVVSFGAFGHFLASERPALFRRVSEVLCDGGRFAFPVAAPPRPGSAAYWATLGFDTAMRLRNALHRPRFVMYYRTFPLRDVLADLHAADLVPRLHPLPDLGRRPDGTPRAALVVATRTRRGA
;
A
#
# COMPACT_ATOMS: atom_id res chain seq x y z
N MET A 1 -1.34 23.25 -2.08
CA MET A 1 -1.49 23.58 -3.51
C MET A 1 -0.82 22.46 -4.27
N PHE A 2 -1.48 21.85 -5.23
CA PHE A 2 -0.91 20.74 -6.03
C PHE A 2 0.15 21.30 -6.98
N SER A 3 1.12 20.44 -7.39
CA SER A 3 2.17 20.82 -8.33
C SER A 3 1.57 21.25 -9.69
N PRO A 4 2.29 22.06 -10.49
CA PRO A 4 1.91 22.31 -11.88
C PRO A 4 1.70 20.97 -12.60
N GLY A 5 0.52 20.77 -13.20
CA GLY A 5 0.14 19.47 -13.82
C GLY A 5 -0.65 18.52 -12.91
N GLY A 6 -0.84 18.84 -11.63
CA GLY A 6 -1.68 18.06 -10.70
C GLY A 6 -3.18 18.25 -10.95
N PRO A 7 -4.03 17.43 -10.27
CA PRO A 7 -5.48 17.52 -10.41
C PRO A 7 -6.03 18.84 -9.85
N THR A 8 -7.07 19.35 -10.49
CA THR A 8 -7.83 20.50 -10.02
C THR A 8 -8.72 20.12 -8.83
N VAL A 9 -9.17 21.11 -8.06
CA VAL A 9 -10.14 20.89 -6.96
C VAL A 9 -11.42 20.21 -7.46
N ARG A 10 -11.88 20.56 -8.68
CA ARG A 10 -13.04 19.93 -9.30
C ARG A 10 -12.81 18.44 -9.60
N GLU A 11 -11.65 18.09 -10.14
CA GLU A 11 -11.28 16.68 -10.41
C GLU A 11 -11.23 15.87 -9.11
N LEU A 12 -10.66 16.42 -8.04
CA LEU A 12 -10.65 15.78 -6.72
C LEU A 12 -12.06 15.63 -6.12
N ALA A 13 -12.92 16.62 -6.30
CA ALA A 13 -14.30 16.52 -5.85
C ALA A 13 -15.05 15.41 -6.62
N VAL A 14 -14.88 15.32 -7.95
CA VAL A 14 -15.45 14.24 -8.77
C VAL A 14 -14.90 12.88 -8.34
N GLN A 15 -13.61 12.78 -8.06
CA GLN A 15 -12.98 11.56 -7.52
C GLN A 15 -13.64 11.16 -6.21
N ALA A 16 -13.71 12.06 -5.24
CA ALA A 16 -14.27 11.80 -3.91
C ALA A 16 -15.77 11.45 -3.93
N LEU A 17 -16.50 11.86 -4.97
CA LEU A 17 -17.92 11.52 -5.18
C LEU A 17 -18.12 10.23 -6.01
N SER A 18 -17.05 9.65 -6.55
CA SER A 18 -17.09 8.40 -7.32
C SER A 18 -16.89 7.17 -6.41
N SER A 19 -16.89 5.96 -7.01
CA SER A 19 -16.33 4.77 -6.34
C SER A 19 -14.80 4.86 -6.27
N VAL A 20 -14.15 4.05 -5.41
CA VAL A 20 -12.69 4.01 -5.32
C VAL A 20 -12.07 3.73 -6.69
N GLU A 21 -12.54 2.69 -7.40
CA GLU A 21 -12.04 2.32 -8.72
C GLU A 21 -12.18 3.46 -9.74
N ARG A 22 -13.40 3.98 -9.93
CA ARG A 22 -13.64 5.07 -10.89
C ARG A 22 -12.89 6.35 -10.52
N GLY A 23 -12.77 6.64 -9.23
CA GLY A 23 -12.03 7.81 -8.75
C GLY A 23 -10.56 7.72 -9.12
N TYR A 24 -9.96 6.55 -9.00
CA TYR A 24 -8.57 6.30 -9.40
C TYR A 24 -8.39 6.25 -10.91
N ASP A 25 -9.32 5.69 -11.68
CA ASP A 25 -9.29 5.75 -13.15
C ASP A 25 -9.24 7.20 -13.66
N LEU A 26 -10.06 8.08 -13.06
CA LEU A 26 -10.10 9.51 -13.41
C LEU A 26 -8.81 10.25 -13.01
N LEU A 27 -8.18 9.84 -11.91
CA LEU A 27 -6.97 10.48 -11.39
C LEU A 27 -5.69 9.96 -12.04
N ALA A 28 -5.70 8.77 -12.63
CA ALA A 28 -4.53 8.08 -13.13
C ALA A 28 -3.57 8.94 -13.99
N PRO A 29 -4.05 9.77 -14.96
CA PRO A 29 -3.16 10.59 -15.78
C PRO A 29 -2.37 11.65 -15.00
N LYS A 30 -2.83 12.02 -13.80
CA LYS A 30 -2.25 13.09 -12.97
C LYS A 30 -1.79 12.57 -11.60
N PHE A 31 -1.91 11.26 -11.35
CA PHE A 31 -1.67 10.68 -10.03
C PHE A 31 -0.25 10.94 -9.52
N ASP A 32 0.75 10.79 -10.38
CA ASP A 32 2.15 10.97 -9.99
C ASP A 32 2.51 12.42 -9.65
N ALA A 33 1.69 13.38 -10.05
CA ALA A 33 1.79 14.78 -9.66
C ALA A 33 1.03 15.10 -8.35
N THR A 34 0.44 14.09 -7.68
CA THR A 34 -0.28 14.26 -6.42
C THR A 34 0.60 13.96 -5.21
N PRO A 35 0.27 14.50 -4.02
CA PRO A 35 0.92 14.09 -2.77
C PRO A 35 0.52 12.67 -2.32
N PHE A 36 -0.37 11.99 -3.04
CA PHE A 36 -0.79 10.60 -2.75
C PHE A 36 0.20 9.57 -3.29
N ARG A 37 1.04 9.94 -4.27
CA ARG A 37 2.14 9.09 -4.72
C ARG A 37 3.13 8.88 -3.58
N THR A 38 3.52 7.64 -3.38
CA THR A 38 4.54 7.32 -2.36
C THR A 38 5.86 8.02 -2.71
N PRO A 39 6.44 8.83 -1.80
CA PRO A 39 7.68 9.55 -2.06
C PRO A 39 8.86 8.60 -2.33
N GLU A 40 9.75 8.94 -3.28
CA GLU A 40 10.92 8.14 -3.65
C GLU A 40 11.77 7.75 -2.44
N ARG A 41 11.99 8.66 -1.48
CA ARG A 41 12.74 8.35 -0.24
C ARG A 41 12.14 7.19 0.55
N VAL A 42 10.81 6.98 0.50
CA VAL A 42 10.16 5.85 1.19
C VAL A 42 10.39 4.56 0.41
N LEU A 43 10.33 4.64 -0.92
CA LEU A 43 10.62 3.51 -1.82
C LEU A 43 12.06 3.06 -1.67
N ASP A 44 13.00 4.01 -1.64
CA ASP A 44 14.43 3.73 -1.49
C ASP A 44 14.77 3.13 -0.11
N ALA A 45 14.23 3.71 0.96
CA ALA A 45 14.41 3.18 2.32
C ALA A 45 13.82 1.76 2.44
N THR A 46 12.67 1.50 1.80
CA THR A 46 12.07 0.17 1.76
C THR A 46 12.95 -0.82 0.99
N ALA A 47 13.45 -0.45 -0.19
CA ALA A 47 14.33 -1.29 -0.98
C ALA A 47 15.65 -1.61 -0.21
N ALA A 48 16.23 -0.62 0.44
CA ALA A 48 17.44 -0.79 1.25
C ALA A 48 17.21 -1.76 2.43
N ALA A 49 16.07 -1.64 3.13
CA ALA A 49 15.72 -2.51 4.24
C ALA A 49 15.40 -3.96 3.80
N LEU A 50 14.85 -4.16 2.60
CA LEU A 50 14.51 -5.48 2.08
C LEU A 50 15.69 -6.22 1.44
N ARG A 51 16.67 -5.50 0.88
CA ARG A 51 17.82 -6.09 0.18
C ARG A 51 18.57 -7.15 0.99
N PRO A 52 18.95 -6.94 2.27
CA PRO A 52 19.65 -7.95 3.08
C PRO A 52 18.77 -9.15 3.48
N LEU A 53 17.47 -9.07 3.26
CA LEU A 53 16.53 -10.14 3.59
C LEU A 53 16.28 -11.09 2.40
N GLY A 54 16.79 -10.77 1.20
CA GLY A 54 16.68 -11.61 -0.01
C GLY A 54 17.58 -12.86 0.04
N PRO A 55 17.75 -13.55 -1.09
CA PRO A 55 17.25 -13.18 -2.42
C PRO A 55 15.75 -13.39 -2.61
N TYR A 56 15.19 -12.71 -3.65
CA TYR A 56 13.80 -12.87 -4.08
C TYR A 56 13.75 -13.23 -5.56
N ALA A 57 13.03 -14.27 -5.93
CA ALA A 57 12.83 -14.65 -7.33
C ALA A 57 11.67 -13.82 -7.93
N ARG A 58 10.48 -13.91 -7.36
CA ARG A 58 9.27 -13.23 -7.87
C ARG A 58 8.66 -12.30 -6.83
N GLY A 59 8.22 -11.11 -7.30
CA GLY A 59 7.60 -10.10 -6.47
C GLY A 59 6.23 -9.67 -6.96
N LEU A 60 5.34 -9.31 -6.02
CA LEU A 60 4.02 -8.73 -6.27
C LEU A 60 3.92 -7.36 -5.60
N ASP A 61 3.60 -6.32 -6.37
CA ASP A 61 3.14 -5.02 -5.86
C ASP A 61 1.62 -5.05 -5.76
N LEU A 62 1.11 -5.10 -4.53
CA LEU A 62 -0.31 -5.23 -4.21
C LEU A 62 -0.96 -3.87 -4.13
N CYS A 63 -1.98 -3.61 -4.95
CA CYS A 63 -2.58 -2.30 -5.18
C CYS A 63 -1.53 -1.31 -5.70
N CYS A 64 -0.90 -1.67 -6.80
CA CYS A 64 0.32 -1.03 -7.30
C CYS A 64 0.12 0.40 -7.82
N GLY A 65 -1.12 0.83 -8.07
CA GLY A 65 -1.39 2.12 -8.69
C GLY A 65 -0.62 2.31 -10.00
N THR A 66 0.17 3.37 -10.09
CA THR A 66 1.06 3.66 -11.22
C THR A 66 2.41 2.93 -11.17
N GLY A 67 2.59 1.96 -10.26
CA GLY A 67 3.75 1.06 -10.24
C GLY A 67 4.95 1.53 -9.42
N ALA A 68 4.75 2.38 -8.42
CA ALA A 68 5.85 2.81 -7.55
C ALA A 68 6.55 1.63 -6.86
N GLY A 69 5.78 0.66 -6.36
CA GLY A 69 6.32 -0.56 -5.76
C GLY A 69 6.88 -1.55 -6.79
N VAL A 70 6.36 -1.56 -8.02
CA VAL A 70 6.96 -2.32 -9.14
C VAL A 70 8.42 -1.91 -9.32
N GLY A 71 8.73 -0.61 -9.30
CA GLY A 71 10.11 -0.12 -9.38
C GLY A 71 11.00 -0.58 -8.20
N VAL A 72 10.44 -0.73 -7.00
CA VAL A 72 11.15 -1.34 -5.85
C VAL A 72 11.45 -2.81 -6.11
N LEU A 73 10.46 -3.57 -6.57
CA LEU A 73 10.60 -5.00 -6.85
C LEU A 73 11.58 -5.29 -7.99
N GLN A 74 11.62 -4.47 -9.03
CA GLN A 74 12.59 -4.60 -10.13
C GLN A 74 14.05 -4.48 -9.66
N ARG A 75 14.31 -3.81 -8.53
CA ARG A 75 15.64 -3.69 -7.91
C ARG A 75 15.99 -4.86 -6.98
N LEU A 76 15.02 -5.72 -6.64
CA LEU A 76 15.15 -6.77 -5.62
C LEU A 76 14.90 -8.18 -6.15
N CYS A 77 14.03 -8.33 -7.17
CA CYS A 77 13.63 -9.62 -7.71
C CYS A 77 14.40 -9.98 -8.98
N THR A 78 14.74 -11.26 -9.14
CA THR A 78 15.61 -11.75 -10.22
C THR A 78 14.86 -12.38 -11.39
N GLU A 79 13.62 -12.88 -11.19
CA GLU A 79 12.88 -13.65 -12.21
C GLU A 79 11.66 -12.91 -12.74
N GLY A 80 10.94 -12.16 -11.89
CA GLY A 80 9.75 -11.50 -12.37
C GLY A 80 9.06 -10.62 -11.33
N VAL A 81 8.35 -9.63 -11.84
CA VAL A 81 7.60 -8.65 -11.05
C VAL A 81 6.18 -8.53 -11.59
N VAL A 82 5.20 -8.54 -10.71
CA VAL A 82 3.79 -8.35 -11.02
C VAL A 82 3.28 -7.11 -10.30
N GLY A 83 2.61 -6.21 -11.02
CA GLY A 83 1.80 -5.13 -10.45
C GLY A 83 0.32 -5.50 -10.53
N LEU A 84 -0.40 -5.45 -9.41
CA LEU A 84 -1.82 -5.74 -9.35
C LEU A 84 -2.60 -4.54 -8.83
N ASP A 85 -3.63 -4.13 -9.56
CA ASP A 85 -4.57 -3.09 -9.14
C ASP A 85 -5.97 -3.34 -9.71
N ARG A 86 -6.99 -2.73 -9.11
CA ARG A 86 -8.37 -2.77 -9.63
C ARG A 86 -8.60 -1.75 -10.74
N SER A 87 -7.92 -0.61 -10.68
CA SER A 87 -8.06 0.50 -11.62
C SER A 87 -7.34 0.19 -12.94
N ALA A 88 -8.10 0.11 -14.01
CA ALA A 88 -7.55 -0.06 -15.35
C ALA A 88 -6.71 1.16 -15.77
N GLY A 89 -7.12 2.36 -15.38
CA GLY A 89 -6.41 3.61 -15.66
C GLY A 89 -5.04 3.65 -14.98
N MET A 90 -4.97 3.24 -13.69
CA MET A 90 -3.69 3.14 -12.96
C MET A 90 -2.74 2.14 -13.61
N LEU A 91 -3.22 0.95 -13.96
CA LEU A 91 -2.40 -0.06 -14.64
C LEU A 91 -1.91 0.41 -16.02
N ALA A 92 -2.74 1.14 -16.77
CA ALA A 92 -2.33 1.70 -18.06
C ALA A 92 -1.23 2.75 -17.88
N ALA A 93 -1.37 3.67 -16.92
CA ALA A 93 -0.36 4.67 -16.59
C ALA A 93 0.94 4.01 -16.10
N GLY A 94 0.85 3.03 -15.21
CA GLY A 94 2.00 2.27 -14.72
C GLY A 94 2.75 1.53 -15.82
N ARG A 95 2.01 0.87 -16.72
CA ARG A 95 2.61 0.17 -17.88
C ARG A 95 3.33 1.14 -18.82
N ALA A 96 2.80 2.33 -18.99
CA ALA A 96 3.41 3.36 -19.87
C ALA A 96 4.68 3.97 -19.26
N SER A 97 4.80 4.02 -17.92
CA SER A 97 5.91 4.65 -17.18
C SER A 97 6.94 3.66 -16.64
N ALA A 98 6.69 2.35 -16.73
CA ALA A 98 7.57 1.34 -16.17
C ALA A 98 8.97 1.36 -16.79
N ALA A 99 9.99 1.42 -15.94
CA ALA A 99 11.40 1.45 -16.39
C ALA A 99 11.94 0.09 -16.86
N GLY A 100 11.24 -1.00 -16.56
CA GLY A 100 11.65 -2.37 -16.89
C GLY A 100 10.45 -3.32 -17.01
N PRO A 101 10.70 -4.60 -17.35
CA PRO A 101 9.64 -5.58 -17.55
C PRO A 101 8.85 -5.83 -16.27
N ALA A 102 7.53 -5.87 -16.41
CA ALA A 102 6.60 -6.26 -15.37
C ALA A 102 5.29 -6.78 -15.97
N GLU A 103 4.65 -7.72 -15.30
CA GLU A 103 3.30 -8.15 -15.60
C GLU A 103 2.30 -7.23 -14.87
N TRP A 104 1.21 -6.86 -15.55
CA TRP A 104 0.20 -5.96 -14.99
C TRP A 104 -1.15 -6.66 -14.99
N VAL A 105 -1.67 -6.92 -13.80
CA VAL A 105 -2.87 -7.72 -13.59
C VAL A 105 -3.97 -6.87 -12.97
N ARG A 106 -5.14 -6.83 -13.64
CA ARG A 106 -6.33 -6.18 -13.07
C ARG A 106 -7.09 -7.19 -12.23
N ALA A 107 -7.05 -7.02 -10.89
CA ALA A 107 -7.77 -7.88 -9.96
C ALA A 107 -8.07 -7.16 -8.64
N ASP A 108 -8.93 -7.80 -7.83
CA ASP A 108 -9.21 -7.37 -6.47
C ASP A 108 -8.18 -7.98 -5.50
N ALA A 109 -7.60 -7.16 -4.62
CA ALA A 109 -6.70 -7.62 -3.58
C ALA A 109 -7.34 -8.62 -2.59
N LEU A 110 -8.67 -8.60 -2.48
CA LEU A 110 -9.44 -9.57 -1.69
C LEU A 110 -9.73 -10.88 -2.44
N ALA A 111 -9.35 -10.97 -3.74
CA ALA A 111 -9.55 -12.15 -4.59
C ALA A 111 -8.36 -12.32 -5.55
N LEU A 112 -7.17 -12.56 -4.99
CA LEU A 112 -5.92 -12.67 -5.75
C LEU A 112 -5.94 -13.92 -6.66
N PRO A 113 -5.67 -13.76 -7.99
CA PRO A 113 -5.74 -14.86 -8.95
C PRO A 113 -4.42 -15.65 -9.05
N PHE A 114 -3.71 -15.82 -7.94
CA PHE A 114 -2.41 -16.49 -7.90
C PHE A 114 -2.39 -17.59 -6.86
N GLY A 115 -1.57 -18.63 -7.12
CA GLY A 115 -1.11 -19.57 -6.12
C GLY A 115 0.11 -19.05 -5.35
N PRO A 116 0.74 -19.90 -4.51
CA PRO A 116 1.90 -19.52 -3.66
C PRO A 116 3.20 -19.45 -4.48
N VAL A 117 3.38 -18.37 -5.26
CA VAL A 117 4.48 -18.19 -6.21
C VAL A 117 5.40 -17.02 -5.90
N PHE A 118 5.05 -16.15 -4.92
CA PHE A 118 5.81 -14.96 -4.63
C PHE A 118 6.70 -15.13 -3.38
N GLN A 119 7.97 -14.71 -3.48
CA GLN A 119 8.88 -14.60 -2.35
C GLN A 119 8.75 -13.26 -1.64
N LEU A 120 8.28 -12.23 -2.37
CA LEU A 120 8.07 -10.88 -1.83
C LEU A 120 6.75 -10.29 -2.34
N VAL A 121 5.89 -9.88 -1.42
CA VAL A 121 4.75 -9.02 -1.70
C VAL A 121 5.00 -7.67 -1.04
N VAL A 122 4.82 -6.58 -1.76
CA VAL A 122 4.87 -5.22 -1.20
C VAL A 122 3.54 -4.50 -1.40
N SER A 123 3.26 -3.50 -0.57
CA SER A 123 2.12 -2.61 -0.78
C SER A 123 2.45 -1.20 -0.27
N PHE A 124 2.12 -0.18 -1.05
CA PHE A 124 2.40 1.22 -0.72
C PHE A 124 1.12 2.05 -0.74
N GLY A 125 0.75 2.63 0.42
CA GLY A 125 -0.34 3.58 0.51
C GLY A 125 -1.77 3.03 0.34
N ALA A 126 -1.96 1.72 0.16
CA ALA A 126 -3.25 1.12 -0.19
C ALA A 126 -4.20 0.91 1.00
N PHE A 127 -3.68 0.79 2.23
CA PHE A 127 -4.49 0.33 3.37
C PHE A 127 -5.62 1.27 3.77
N GLY A 128 -5.54 2.55 3.42
CA GLY A 128 -6.64 3.48 3.62
C GLY A 128 -7.93 3.13 2.86
N HIS A 129 -7.83 2.25 1.86
CA HIS A 129 -8.95 1.83 1.00
C HIS A 129 -9.66 0.57 1.48
N PHE A 130 -9.18 -0.05 2.56
CA PHE A 130 -9.81 -1.22 3.15
C PHE A 130 -10.53 -0.86 4.46
N LEU A 131 -11.67 -1.49 4.70
CA LEU A 131 -12.34 -1.44 5.99
C LEU A 131 -11.58 -2.31 6.99
N ALA A 132 -11.70 -1.99 8.28
CA ALA A 132 -11.10 -2.81 9.34
C ALA A 132 -11.59 -4.27 9.30
N SER A 133 -12.84 -4.49 8.88
CA SER A 133 -13.45 -5.82 8.71
C SER A 133 -12.89 -6.62 7.51
N GLU A 134 -12.29 -5.94 6.53
CA GLU A 134 -11.72 -6.57 5.33
C GLU A 134 -10.25 -6.99 5.54
N ARG A 135 -9.57 -6.38 6.50
CA ARG A 135 -8.14 -6.59 6.78
C ARG A 135 -7.76 -8.04 7.04
N PRO A 136 -8.50 -8.84 7.85
CA PRO A 136 -8.17 -10.25 8.05
C PRO A 136 -8.25 -11.07 6.75
N ALA A 137 -9.22 -10.75 5.89
CA ALA A 137 -9.35 -11.40 4.58
C ALA A 137 -8.19 -11.01 3.66
N LEU A 138 -7.82 -9.73 3.60
CA LEU A 138 -6.69 -9.23 2.83
C LEU A 138 -5.38 -9.97 3.19
N PHE A 139 -5.05 -10.04 4.48
CA PHE A 139 -3.81 -10.67 4.92
C PHE A 139 -3.79 -12.19 4.67
N ARG A 140 -4.94 -12.84 4.78
CA ARG A 140 -5.08 -14.24 4.41
C ARG A 140 -4.81 -14.46 2.92
N ARG A 141 -5.35 -13.61 2.02
CA ARG A 141 -5.05 -13.66 0.58
C ARG A 141 -3.57 -13.42 0.29
N VAL A 142 -2.94 -12.48 0.98
CA VAL A 142 -1.49 -12.26 0.86
C VAL A 142 -0.71 -13.51 1.29
N SER A 143 -1.09 -14.12 2.42
CA SER A 143 -0.45 -15.36 2.87
C SER A 143 -0.59 -16.50 1.85
N GLU A 144 -1.76 -16.64 1.21
CA GLU A 144 -2.03 -17.68 0.21
C GLU A 144 -1.17 -17.58 -1.05
N VAL A 145 -0.77 -16.39 -1.46
CA VAL A 145 0.06 -16.17 -2.66
C VAL A 145 1.56 -16.15 -2.40
N LEU A 146 1.98 -16.07 -1.15
CA LEU A 146 3.39 -16.17 -0.75
C LEU A 146 3.85 -17.62 -0.74
N CYS A 147 5.08 -17.89 -1.17
CA CYS A 147 5.78 -19.14 -0.89
C CYS A 147 6.07 -19.28 0.61
N ASP A 148 6.36 -20.48 1.08
CA ASP A 148 6.84 -20.71 2.44
C ASP A 148 8.13 -19.92 2.70
N GLY A 149 8.15 -19.16 3.80
CA GLY A 149 9.23 -18.22 4.09
C GLY A 149 9.20 -16.93 3.28
N GLY A 150 8.24 -16.77 2.37
CA GLY A 150 7.99 -15.53 1.64
C GLY A 150 7.58 -14.39 2.56
N ARG A 151 7.75 -13.16 2.11
CA ARG A 151 7.58 -11.95 2.94
C ARG A 151 6.55 -11.00 2.35
N PHE A 152 5.73 -10.45 3.24
CA PHE A 152 4.88 -9.31 2.95
C PHE A 152 5.45 -8.07 3.63
N ALA A 153 5.69 -7.01 2.87
CA ALA A 153 6.33 -5.80 3.38
C ALA A 153 5.56 -4.53 3.00
N PHE A 154 5.38 -3.64 3.98
CA PHE A 154 4.77 -2.33 3.77
C PHE A 154 5.27 -1.31 4.79
N PRO A 155 5.50 -0.05 4.38
CA PRO A 155 5.92 1.01 5.30
C PRO A 155 4.75 1.50 6.14
N VAL A 156 5.02 1.79 7.40
CA VAL A 156 4.09 2.43 8.33
C VAL A 156 4.71 3.70 8.90
N ALA A 157 3.93 4.77 8.87
CA ALA A 157 4.31 6.00 9.56
C ALA A 157 3.94 5.91 11.04
N ALA A 158 4.74 6.54 11.88
CA ALA A 158 4.39 6.71 13.27
C ALA A 158 3.10 7.56 13.39
N PRO A 159 2.11 7.14 14.21
CA PRO A 159 0.83 7.84 14.31
C PRO A 159 1.04 9.30 14.75
N PRO A 160 0.19 10.24 14.29
CA PRO A 160 0.25 11.62 14.76
C PRO A 160 0.11 11.68 16.29
N ARG A 161 0.81 12.62 16.92
CA ARG A 161 0.68 12.81 18.38
C ARG A 161 -0.75 13.24 18.71
N PRO A 162 -1.39 12.63 19.72
CA PRO A 162 -2.69 13.08 20.20
C PRO A 162 -2.69 14.60 20.47
N GLY A 163 -3.74 15.31 20.04
CA GLY A 163 -3.86 16.76 20.17
C GLY A 163 -3.10 17.59 19.14
N SER A 164 -2.24 17.01 18.27
CA SER A 164 -1.58 17.74 17.20
C SER A 164 -2.54 18.12 16.07
N ALA A 165 -2.18 19.17 15.28
CA ALA A 165 -2.97 19.55 14.10
C ALA A 165 -3.14 18.39 13.13
N ALA A 166 -2.11 17.57 12.91
CA ALA A 166 -2.18 16.37 12.07
C ALA A 166 -3.14 15.30 12.63
N TYR A 167 -3.20 15.15 13.96
CA TYR A 167 -4.14 14.24 14.63
C TYR A 167 -5.60 14.68 14.37
N TRP A 168 -5.91 15.97 14.56
CA TRP A 168 -7.24 16.49 14.34
C TRP A 168 -7.63 16.50 12.86
N ALA A 169 -6.68 16.84 11.97
CA ALA A 169 -6.92 16.83 10.54
C ALA A 169 -7.28 15.42 10.01
N THR A 170 -6.53 14.38 10.40
CA THR A 170 -6.82 13.01 9.99
C THR A 170 -8.12 12.49 10.59
N LEU A 171 -8.43 12.83 11.85
CA LEU A 171 -9.70 12.48 12.48
C LEU A 171 -10.89 13.14 11.78
N GLY A 172 -10.78 14.44 11.48
CA GLY A 172 -11.82 15.18 10.77
C GLY A 172 -12.08 14.63 9.37
N PHE A 173 -11.00 14.30 8.63
CA PHE A 173 -11.11 13.68 7.32
C PHE A 173 -11.82 12.31 7.38
N ASP A 174 -11.39 11.42 8.28
CA ASP A 174 -12.02 10.10 8.43
C ASP A 174 -13.50 10.21 8.82
N THR A 175 -13.84 11.17 9.68
CA THR A 175 -15.23 11.43 10.09
C THR A 175 -16.06 11.91 8.91
N ALA A 176 -15.56 12.87 8.13
CA ALA A 176 -16.21 13.37 6.92
C ALA A 176 -16.44 12.25 5.88
N MET A 177 -15.43 11.39 5.67
CA MET A 177 -15.56 10.24 4.77
C MET A 177 -16.61 9.22 5.26
N ARG A 178 -16.67 8.94 6.57
CA ARG A 178 -17.67 8.03 7.13
C ARG A 178 -19.09 8.59 6.96
N LEU A 179 -19.28 9.87 7.25
CA LEU A 179 -20.57 10.55 7.07
C LEU A 179 -20.98 10.55 5.58
N ARG A 180 -20.04 10.92 4.68
CA ARG A 180 -20.27 10.86 3.23
C ARG A 180 -20.69 9.45 2.80
N ASN A 181 -20.00 8.40 3.24
CA ASN A 181 -20.29 7.01 2.86
C ASN A 181 -21.60 6.48 3.46
N ALA A 182 -22.09 7.06 4.55
CA ALA A 182 -23.42 6.76 5.10
C ALA A 182 -24.55 7.34 4.23
N LEU A 183 -24.30 8.48 3.58
CA LEU A 183 -25.31 9.21 2.79
C LEU A 183 -25.27 8.89 1.29
N HIS A 184 -24.13 8.48 0.76
CA HIS A 184 -23.90 8.35 -0.69
C HIS A 184 -23.48 6.94 -1.12
N ARG A 185 -23.92 6.53 -2.28
CA ARG A 185 -23.45 5.36 -3.03
C ARG A 185 -23.05 5.81 -4.45
N PRO A 186 -21.95 5.28 -5.02
CA PRO A 186 -20.99 4.30 -4.49
C PRO A 186 -20.15 4.88 -3.35
N ARG A 187 -19.65 4.00 -2.47
CA ARG A 187 -18.78 4.39 -1.36
C ARG A 187 -17.37 4.63 -1.87
N PHE A 188 -16.79 5.77 -1.50
CA PHE A 188 -15.35 6.02 -1.65
C PHE A 188 -14.67 5.78 -0.30
N VAL A 189 -13.94 4.69 -0.17
CA VAL A 189 -13.25 4.33 1.07
C VAL A 189 -11.84 4.87 1.01
N MET A 190 -11.51 5.80 1.92
CA MET A 190 -10.16 6.32 2.13
C MET A 190 -10.09 6.82 3.58
N TYR A 191 -9.39 6.08 4.43
CA TYR A 191 -9.26 6.40 5.84
C TYR A 191 -7.80 6.40 6.27
N TYR A 192 -7.37 7.42 6.99
CA TYR A 192 -5.98 7.52 7.48
C TYR A 192 -5.76 6.83 8.82
N ARG A 193 -6.83 6.52 9.57
CA ARG A 193 -6.78 5.94 10.92
C ARG A 193 -7.31 4.50 11.00
N THR A 194 -7.47 3.84 9.87
CA THR A 194 -8.15 2.53 9.79
C THR A 194 -7.28 1.37 10.26
N PHE A 195 -5.98 1.55 10.32
CA PHE A 195 -5.00 0.49 10.57
C PHE A 195 -4.13 0.79 11.81
N PRO A 196 -4.67 0.70 13.05
CA PRO A 196 -3.84 0.73 14.26
C PRO A 196 -2.82 -0.41 14.17
N LEU A 197 -1.53 -0.10 14.38
CA LEU A 197 -0.45 -1.07 14.21
C LEU A 197 -0.65 -2.34 15.06
N ARG A 198 -1.16 -2.20 16.28
CA ARG A 198 -1.45 -3.34 17.15
C ARG A 198 -2.41 -4.33 16.50
N ASP A 199 -3.49 -3.84 15.91
CA ASP A 199 -4.52 -4.69 15.28
C ASP A 199 -3.99 -5.31 13.99
N VAL A 200 -3.19 -4.53 13.23
CA VAL A 200 -2.51 -5.03 12.02
C VAL A 200 -1.58 -6.20 12.35
N LEU A 201 -0.78 -6.08 13.41
CA LEU A 201 0.13 -7.15 13.84
C LEU A 201 -0.64 -8.40 14.28
N ALA A 202 -1.76 -8.23 15.00
CA ALA A 202 -2.61 -9.35 15.41
C ALA A 202 -3.24 -10.07 14.20
N ASP A 203 -3.77 -9.30 13.22
CA ASP A 203 -4.39 -9.88 12.03
C ASP A 203 -3.35 -10.56 11.10
N LEU A 204 -2.12 -10.05 11.04
CA LEU A 204 -1.02 -10.72 10.33
C LEU A 204 -0.70 -12.08 10.96
N HIS A 205 -0.58 -12.14 12.29
CA HIS A 205 -0.38 -13.40 13.00
C HIS A 205 -1.51 -14.40 12.74
N ALA A 206 -2.76 -13.93 12.75
CA ALA A 206 -3.94 -14.77 12.46
C ALA A 206 -3.97 -15.29 11.01
N ALA A 207 -3.18 -14.69 10.11
CA ALA A 207 -3.01 -15.10 8.71
C ALA A 207 -1.72 -15.89 8.46
N ASP A 208 -1.09 -16.48 9.48
CA ASP A 208 0.19 -17.21 9.40
C ASP A 208 1.36 -16.36 8.89
N LEU A 209 1.31 -15.04 9.13
CA LEU A 209 2.34 -14.08 8.78
C LEU A 209 2.97 -13.54 10.06
N VAL A 210 4.24 -13.88 10.33
CA VAL A 210 4.97 -13.43 11.52
C VAL A 210 5.62 -12.07 11.26
N PRO A 211 5.07 -10.96 11.80
CA PRO A 211 5.58 -9.62 11.52
C PRO A 211 6.81 -9.27 12.36
N ARG A 212 7.72 -8.54 11.74
CA ARG A 212 8.83 -7.83 12.39
C ARG A 212 8.85 -6.38 11.93
N LEU A 213 9.22 -5.48 12.83
CA LEU A 213 9.35 -4.06 12.54
C LEU A 213 10.82 -3.72 12.30
N HIS A 214 11.11 -3.18 11.11
CA HIS A 214 12.42 -2.68 10.74
C HIS A 214 12.37 -1.15 10.75
N PRO A 215 13.08 -0.46 11.65
CA PRO A 215 13.12 0.99 11.67
C PRO A 215 13.65 1.56 10.36
N LEU A 216 13.05 2.68 9.90
CA LEU A 216 13.52 3.44 8.73
C LEU A 216 14.06 4.81 9.19
N PRO A 217 15.28 4.86 9.76
CA PRO A 217 15.82 6.07 10.37
C PRO A 217 16.05 7.21 9.37
N ASP A 218 16.30 6.89 8.10
CA ASP A 218 16.51 7.85 7.01
C ASP A 218 15.26 8.68 6.69
N LEU A 219 14.08 8.22 7.14
CA LEU A 219 12.83 8.96 7.04
C LEU A 219 12.62 9.95 8.20
N GLY A 220 13.64 10.11 9.06
CA GLY A 220 13.68 11.02 10.17
C GLY A 220 13.32 10.40 11.52
N ARG A 221 13.65 11.16 12.59
CA ARG A 221 13.39 10.76 13.98
C ARG A 221 12.46 11.75 14.67
N ARG A 222 11.80 11.28 15.70
CA ARG A 222 11.03 12.10 16.64
C ARG A 222 11.98 12.76 17.66
N PRO A 223 11.54 13.77 18.40
CA PRO A 223 12.35 14.39 19.47
C PRO A 223 12.81 13.42 20.57
N ASP A 224 12.08 12.31 20.75
CA ASP A 224 12.43 11.23 21.67
C ASP A 224 13.44 10.22 21.07
N GLY A 225 13.97 10.49 19.87
CA GLY A 225 14.91 9.62 19.16
C GLY A 225 14.27 8.45 18.40
N THR A 226 12.97 8.17 18.58
CA THR A 226 12.29 7.07 17.87
C THR A 226 12.13 7.37 16.38
N PRO A 227 12.23 6.37 15.49
CA PRO A 227 12.01 6.56 14.06
C PRO A 227 10.57 7.07 13.76
N ARG A 228 10.45 7.94 12.75
CA ARG A 228 9.15 8.42 12.25
C ARG A 228 8.42 7.41 11.38
N ALA A 229 9.13 6.40 10.89
CA ALA A 229 8.59 5.33 10.08
C ALA A 229 9.31 4.01 10.36
N ALA A 230 8.60 2.92 10.10
CA ALA A 230 9.15 1.58 10.11
C ALA A 230 8.61 0.79 8.91
N LEU A 231 9.34 -0.23 8.49
CA LEU A 231 8.86 -1.24 7.56
C LEU A 231 8.34 -2.42 8.37
N VAL A 232 7.09 -2.78 8.20
CA VAL A 232 6.56 -4.08 8.64
C VAL A 232 7.00 -5.10 7.62
N VAL A 233 7.69 -6.15 8.05
CA VAL A 233 8.04 -7.32 7.25
C VAL A 233 7.44 -8.54 7.92
N ALA A 234 6.41 -9.11 7.31
CA ALA A 234 5.70 -10.27 7.82
C ALA A 234 6.10 -11.51 7.01
N THR A 235 6.69 -12.50 7.65
CA THR A 235 7.17 -13.72 7.01
C THR A 235 6.11 -14.82 7.13
N ARG A 236 5.75 -15.45 6.01
CA ARG A 236 4.87 -16.62 6.01
C ARG A 236 5.53 -17.77 6.72
N THR A 237 4.86 -18.32 7.72
CA THR A 237 5.30 -19.55 8.38
C THR A 237 5.06 -20.75 7.45
N ARG A 238 5.92 -21.76 7.52
CA ARG A 238 5.67 -23.04 6.86
C ARG A 238 4.38 -23.62 7.45
N ARG A 239 3.45 -24.03 6.62
CA ARG A 239 2.36 -24.89 7.09
C ARG A 239 3.04 -26.19 7.54
N GLY A 240 2.88 -26.51 8.82
CA GLY A 240 3.38 -27.78 9.36
C GLY A 240 2.93 -28.95 8.49
N ALA A 241 3.84 -29.82 8.18
CA ALA A 241 3.54 -31.07 7.52
C ALA A 241 2.69 -31.95 8.44
#